data_e68b0871c216e019cd8b33b65642a11a
#
_entry.id   e68b0871c216e019cd8b33b65642a11a
#
_cell.length_a   1.000
_cell.length_b   1.000
_cell.length_c   1.000
_cell.angle_alpha   90.00
_cell.angle_beta   90.00
_cell.angle_gamma   90.00
#
_symmetry.space_group_name_H-M   'P 1'
#
loop_
_entity.id
_entity.type
_entity.pdbx_description
1 polymer ?
#
loop_
_entity_poly.entity_id
_entity_poly.type
_entity_poly.pdbx_seq_one_letter_code
_entity_poly.pdbx_strand_id
1 'polypeptide(L)'
;MRPDVWMDFKNRYGIKRVCELYGSSEGNIAFANLLNKDCTVGMTSIEHILVKYDVHNDEIIRNSSNLCIEAEPGEPGLLLGKITDEAVFEGYTDSSATEGKIIRNAIEEGDAWFNTGDLMKTVDVGFTLGYAHYQFVDRVGDTFRWKSENVSTNEVGEIINAFHQIKFCNIYGVEIPGADGRAGMAAITLNDDVADLDLNGFSNFVNSELPKYAVPIFLRIQSDIEVTGTFKMLKGDLREQGYDKDQFTDPVYVMKNSEETYSDLDDDYLSTISAGQAGY
;
A
#
# COMPACT_ATOMS: atom_id res chain seq x y z
N MET A 1 7.64 8.06 4.59
CA MET A 1 6.65 9.17 4.43
C MET A 1 6.21 9.20 2.98
N ARG A 2 4.93 9.40 2.70
CA ARG A 2 4.46 9.51 1.30
C ARG A 2 5.05 10.74 0.62
N PRO A 3 5.36 10.70 -0.69
CA PRO A 3 5.98 11.80 -1.42
C PRO A 3 5.19 13.13 -1.37
N ASP A 4 3.86 13.07 -1.48
CA ASP A 4 2.97 14.22 -1.39
C ASP A 4 3.09 14.92 -0.02
N VAL A 5 3.01 14.15 1.07
CA VAL A 5 3.16 14.65 2.44
C VAL A 5 4.56 15.20 2.68
N TRP A 6 5.59 14.53 2.13
CA TRP A 6 6.98 15.00 2.22
C TRP A 6 7.15 16.38 1.62
N MET A 7 6.67 16.57 0.39
CA MET A 7 6.83 17.83 -0.33
C MET A 7 5.95 18.93 0.25
N ASP A 8 4.71 18.63 0.67
CA ASP A 8 3.84 19.59 1.35
C ASP A 8 4.48 20.06 2.66
N PHE A 9 4.98 19.13 3.49
CA PHE A 9 5.64 19.44 4.75
C PHE A 9 6.87 20.35 4.53
N LYS A 10 7.74 20.02 3.57
CA LYS A 10 8.90 20.84 3.24
C LYS A 10 8.51 22.26 2.80
N ASN A 11 7.54 22.35 1.89
CA ASN A 11 7.12 23.63 1.32
C ASN A 11 6.39 24.50 2.35
N ARG A 12 5.45 23.92 3.08
CA ARG A 12 4.61 24.61 4.06
C ARG A 12 5.43 25.20 5.21
N TYR A 13 6.42 24.47 5.68
CA TYR A 13 7.23 24.89 6.83
C TYR A 13 8.63 25.43 6.46
N GLY A 14 8.95 25.54 5.18
CA GLY A 14 10.26 26.03 4.70
C GLY A 14 11.43 25.13 5.11
N ILE A 15 11.19 23.83 5.29
CA ILE A 15 12.20 22.87 5.76
C ILE A 15 13.12 22.51 4.59
N LYS A 16 14.41 22.74 4.76
CA LYS A 16 15.40 22.48 3.72
C LYS A 16 15.87 21.02 3.68
N ARG A 17 15.84 20.34 4.82
CA ARG A 17 16.38 18.98 4.95
C ARG A 17 15.41 18.12 5.74
N VAL A 18 15.04 16.98 5.17
CA VAL A 18 14.27 15.92 5.83
C VAL A 18 15.11 14.66 5.78
N CYS A 19 15.40 14.06 6.92
CA CYS A 19 16.07 12.78 7.00
C CYS A 19 15.06 11.74 7.45
N GLU A 20 14.61 10.91 6.54
CA GLU A 20 13.74 9.78 6.86
C GLU A 20 14.57 8.59 7.28
N LEU A 21 14.06 7.84 8.24
CA LEU A 21 14.60 6.57 8.70
C LEU A 21 13.55 5.50 8.45
N TYR A 22 13.98 4.36 7.93
CA TYR A 22 13.20 3.14 7.88
C TYR A 22 13.92 2.08 8.69
N GLY A 23 13.19 1.29 9.45
CA GLY A 23 13.75 0.17 10.20
C GLY A 23 12.65 -0.79 10.63
N SER A 24 13.00 -2.06 10.69
CA SER A 24 12.14 -3.06 11.30
C SER A 24 12.38 -3.10 12.81
N SER A 25 11.33 -3.31 13.59
CA SER A 25 11.42 -3.48 15.05
C SER A 25 12.21 -4.73 15.43
N GLU A 26 12.33 -5.68 14.53
CA GLU A 26 13.08 -6.92 14.64
C GLU A 26 14.61 -6.72 14.52
N GLY A 27 15.08 -5.50 14.21
CA GLY A 27 16.49 -5.09 14.28
C GLY A 27 17.37 -5.49 13.10
N ASN A 28 16.89 -6.32 12.18
CA ASN A 28 17.73 -6.89 11.12
C ASN A 28 18.09 -5.90 10.01
N ILE A 29 17.24 -4.93 9.69
CA ILE A 29 17.43 -4.01 8.56
C ILE A 29 17.01 -2.58 8.90
N ALA A 30 17.79 -1.61 8.44
CA ALA A 30 17.48 -0.19 8.56
C ALA A 30 18.05 0.60 7.38
N PHE A 31 17.32 1.65 6.96
CA PHE A 31 17.76 2.61 5.96
C PHE A 31 17.76 4.03 6.55
N ALA A 32 18.65 4.87 6.07
CA ALA A 32 18.73 6.26 6.48
C ALA A 32 18.97 7.18 5.26
N ASN A 33 18.20 8.23 5.16
CA ASN A 33 18.33 9.25 4.12
C ASN A 33 19.38 10.31 4.50
N LEU A 34 20.64 9.86 4.68
CA LEU A 34 21.73 10.72 5.10
C LEU A 34 22.14 11.77 4.05
N LEU A 35 21.93 11.47 2.77
CA LEU A 35 22.20 12.40 1.66
C LEU A 35 21.09 13.41 1.42
N ASN A 36 20.04 13.37 2.22
CA ASN A 36 18.89 14.27 2.15
C ASN A 36 18.27 14.36 0.75
N LYS A 37 18.05 13.19 0.14
CA LYS A 37 17.34 13.07 -1.13
C LYS A 37 15.84 13.06 -0.87
N ASP A 38 15.08 13.83 -1.65
CA ASP A 38 13.64 13.92 -1.43
C ASP A 38 12.90 12.60 -1.76
N CYS A 39 11.83 12.34 -1.01
CA CYS A 39 10.90 11.24 -1.23
C CYS A 39 11.54 9.84 -1.21
N THR A 40 12.58 9.62 -0.40
CA THR A 40 13.26 8.33 -0.26
C THR A 40 13.60 8.03 1.19
N VAL A 41 13.51 6.77 1.59
CA VAL A 41 13.96 6.29 2.89
C VAL A 41 15.51 6.23 2.99
N GLY A 42 16.19 6.52 1.87
CA GLY A 42 17.65 6.59 1.83
C GLY A 42 18.29 5.27 1.43
N MET A 43 19.42 5.00 2.05
CA MET A 43 20.33 3.89 1.75
C MET A 43 20.69 3.10 3.01
N THR A 44 21.25 1.91 2.83
CA THR A 44 21.78 1.08 3.91
C THR A 44 23.07 0.41 3.47
N SER A 45 23.91 0.05 4.43
CA SER A 45 25.07 -0.84 4.24
C SER A 45 24.77 -2.29 4.65
N ILE A 46 23.60 -2.55 5.22
CA ILE A 46 23.16 -3.90 5.58
C ILE A 46 22.83 -4.66 4.31
N GLU A 47 23.28 -5.92 4.22
CA GLU A 47 23.02 -6.77 3.06
C GLU A 47 21.55 -7.07 2.94
N HIS A 48 20.97 -6.74 1.79
CA HIS A 48 19.55 -6.85 1.52
C HIS A 48 19.29 -7.05 0.04
N ILE A 49 18.11 -7.53 -0.30
CA ILE A 49 17.62 -7.72 -1.67
C ILE A 49 16.16 -7.31 -1.77
N LEU A 50 15.74 -6.93 -2.98
CA LEU A 50 14.34 -6.85 -3.37
C LEU A 50 14.02 -8.03 -4.26
N VAL A 51 13.08 -8.87 -3.88
CA VAL A 51 12.66 -10.05 -4.67
C VAL A 51 11.28 -9.85 -5.25
N LYS A 52 11.06 -10.42 -6.43
CA LYS A 52 9.74 -10.39 -7.10
C LYS A 52 8.70 -11.08 -6.24
N TYR A 53 7.55 -10.44 -6.11
CA TYR A 53 6.46 -10.88 -5.27
C TYR A 53 5.14 -10.91 -6.03
N ASP A 54 4.44 -12.04 -5.98
CA ASP A 54 3.10 -12.18 -6.53
C ASP A 54 2.08 -11.79 -5.45
N VAL A 55 1.53 -10.59 -5.58
CA VAL A 55 0.53 -10.04 -4.65
C VAL A 55 -0.78 -10.83 -4.67
N HIS A 56 -1.09 -11.49 -5.80
CA HIS A 56 -2.34 -12.25 -5.95
C HIS A 56 -2.30 -13.56 -5.16
N ASN A 57 -1.19 -14.29 -5.28
CA ASN A 57 -1.02 -15.56 -4.60
C ASN A 57 -0.37 -15.42 -3.22
N ASP A 58 0.02 -14.20 -2.83
CA ASP A 58 0.74 -13.92 -1.58
C ASP A 58 2.06 -14.71 -1.48
N GLU A 59 2.81 -14.79 -2.59
CA GLU A 59 3.98 -15.65 -2.73
C GLU A 59 5.18 -14.93 -3.34
N ILE A 60 6.40 -15.32 -2.89
CA ILE A 60 7.66 -14.93 -3.54
C ILE A 60 7.81 -15.72 -4.84
N ILE A 61 8.11 -15.01 -5.93
CA ILE A 61 8.35 -15.61 -7.23
C ILE A 61 9.74 -16.25 -7.24
N ARG A 62 9.79 -17.55 -7.58
CA ARG A 62 11.01 -18.35 -7.61
C ARG A 62 11.32 -18.88 -9.00
N ASN A 63 12.61 -19.08 -9.28
CA ASN A 63 13.07 -19.67 -10.53
C ASN A 63 12.99 -21.23 -10.50
N SER A 64 13.41 -21.87 -11.58
CA SER A 64 13.41 -23.34 -11.71
C SER A 64 14.30 -24.07 -10.69
N SER A 65 15.25 -23.38 -10.06
CA SER A 65 16.11 -23.91 -8.99
C SER A 65 15.53 -23.64 -7.61
N ASN A 66 14.29 -23.16 -7.53
CA ASN A 66 13.60 -22.77 -6.29
C ASN A 66 14.28 -21.60 -5.51
N LEU A 67 15.08 -20.78 -6.20
CA LEU A 67 15.65 -19.55 -5.65
C LEU A 67 14.76 -18.35 -6.01
N CYS A 68 14.75 -17.32 -5.16
CA CYS A 68 14.00 -16.10 -5.41
C CYS A 68 14.54 -15.37 -6.65
N ILE A 69 13.66 -14.72 -7.38
CA ILE A 69 14.02 -13.86 -8.50
C ILE A 69 14.13 -12.42 -7.98
N GLU A 70 15.27 -11.78 -8.19
CA GLU A 70 15.44 -10.36 -7.83
C GLU A 70 14.54 -9.46 -8.69
N ALA A 71 14.03 -8.40 -8.07
CA ALA A 71 13.28 -7.36 -8.76
C ALA A 71 14.24 -6.48 -9.59
N GLU A 72 13.78 -6.05 -10.77
CA GLU A 72 14.54 -5.13 -11.62
C GLU A 72 14.63 -3.72 -10.99
N PRO A 73 15.66 -2.93 -11.32
CA PRO A 73 15.73 -1.56 -10.86
C PRO A 73 14.47 -0.74 -11.17
N GLY A 74 13.85 -0.17 -10.14
CA GLY A 74 12.59 0.57 -10.23
C GLY A 74 11.33 -0.29 -10.14
N GLU A 75 11.45 -1.61 -10.25
CA GLU A 75 10.34 -2.55 -10.02
C GLU A 75 10.09 -2.70 -8.50
N PRO A 76 8.83 -2.67 -8.06
CA PRO A 76 8.49 -3.02 -6.68
C PRO A 76 8.86 -4.47 -6.35
N GLY A 77 9.55 -4.67 -5.24
CA GLY A 77 9.92 -6.00 -4.74
C GLY A 77 9.80 -6.09 -3.23
N LEU A 78 9.61 -7.31 -2.73
CA LEU A 78 9.61 -7.60 -1.31
C LEU A 78 11.02 -7.45 -0.75
N LEU A 79 11.16 -6.60 0.27
CA LEU A 79 12.44 -6.38 0.95
C LEU A 79 12.78 -7.57 1.85
N LEU A 80 13.94 -8.16 1.60
CA LEU A 80 14.54 -9.17 2.45
C LEU A 80 15.86 -8.64 3.04
N GLY A 81 16.04 -8.76 4.34
CA GLY A 81 17.29 -8.46 5.04
C GLY A 81 18.06 -9.74 5.33
N LYS A 82 19.35 -9.83 4.95
CA LYS A 82 20.17 -11.02 5.20
C LYS A 82 20.35 -11.23 6.70
N ILE A 83 20.14 -12.44 7.16
CA ILE A 83 20.38 -12.83 8.55
C ILE A 83 21.86 -13.27 8.67
N THR A 84 22.63 -12.55 9.47
CA THR A 84 24.03 -12.80 9.75
C THR A 84 24.31 -12.62 11.24
N ASP A 85 25.51 -12.97 11.69
CA ASP A 85 25.94 -12.74 13.08
C ASP A 85 25.96 -11.23 13.44
N GLU A 86 26.10 -10.35 12.44
CA GLU A 86 26.13 -8.89 12.61
C GLU A 86 24.75 -8.24 12.44
N ALA A 87 23.85 -8.89 11.66
CA ALA A 87 22.49 -8.45 11.40
C ALA A 87 21.52 -9.57 11.86
N VAL A 88 21.41 -9.72 13.16
CA VAL A 88 20.62 -10.79 13.80
C VAL A 88 19.13 -10.48 13.66
N PHE A 89 18.36 -11.50 13.33
CA PHE A 89 16.91 -11.47 13.47
C PHE A 89 16.54 -12.10 14.82
N GLU A 90 16.16 -11.28 15.80
CA GLU A 90 15.85 -11.75 17.17
C GLU A 90 14.57 -12.57 17.25
N GLY A 91 13.68 -12.42 16.25
CA GLY A 91 12.41 -13.15 16.19
C GLY A 91 11.34 -12.60 17.13
N TYR A 92 10.28 -13.38 17.26
CA TYR A 92 9.14 -13.08 18.11
C TYR A 92 9.10 -14.05 19.31
N THR A 93 8.27 -13.73 20.30
CA THR A 93 8.00 -14.65 21.42
C THR A 93 7.36 -15.96 20.96
N ASP A 94 6.65 -15.93 19.84
CA ASP A 94 6.13 -17.12 19.15
C ASP A 94 7.14 -17.62 18.11
N SER A 95 7.64 -18.85 18.33
CA SER A 95 8.60 -19.49 17.44
C SER A 95 8.04 -19.80 16.06
N SER A 96 6.74 -20.10 15.93
CA SER A 96 6.11 -20.39 14.65
C SER A 96 5.99 -19.11 13.80
N ALA A 97 5.66 -17.98 14.42
CA ALA A 97 5.65 -16.66 13.79
C ALA A 97 7.07 -16.24 13.36
N THR A 98 8.08 -16.58 14.17
CA THR A 98 9.49 -16.33 13.83
C THR A 98 9.91 -17.12 12.59
N GLU A 99 9.68 -18.42 12.54
CA GLU A 99 10.02 -19.26 11.38
C GLU A 99 9.27 -18.83 10.11
N GLY A 100 8.02 -18.39 10.22
CA GLY A 100 7.25 -17.87 9.09
C GLY A 100 7.82 -16.59 8.46
N LYS A 101 8.72 -15.88 9.16
CA LYS A 101 9.41 -14.70 8.66
C LYS A 101 10.81 -14.98 8.09
N ILE A 102 11.30 -16.19 8.19
CA ILE A 102 12.63 -16.57 7.66
C ILE A 102 12.47 -17.22 6.29
N ILE A 103 13.03 -16.57 5.27
CA ILE A 103 13.13 -17.12 3.92
C ILE A 103 14.49 -17.81 3.79
N ARG A 104 14.47 -19.13 3.62
CA ARG A 104 15.68 -19.93 3.44
C ARG A 104 15.91 -20.21 1.96
N ASN A 105 17.20 -20.37 1.59
CA ASN A 105 17.61 -20.58 0.21
C ASN A 105 16.98 -19.52 -0.73
N ALA A 106 17.16 -18.25 -0.37
CA ALA A 106 16.58 -17.16 -1.16
C ALA A 106 17.41 -16.92 -2.43
N ILE A 107 18.72 -16.71 -2.30
CA ILE A 107 19.63 -16.43 -3.42
C ILE A 107 20.60 -17.58 -3.63
N GLU A 108 21.02 -18.22 -2.56
CA GLU A 108 21.94 -19.37 -2.59
C GLU A 108 21.53 -20.43 -1.57
N GLU A 109 22.00 -21.66 -1.78
CA GLU A 109 21.70 -22.76 -0.87
C GLU A 109 22.34 -22.51 0.51
N GLY A 110 21.55 -22.60 1.56
CA GLY A 110 21.97 -22.41 2.95
C GLY A 110 21.87 -20.98 3.47
N ASP A 111 21.51 -19.99 2.64
CA ASP A 111 21.26 -18.64 3.12
C ASP A 111 19.94 -18.52 3.90
N ALA A 112 19.85 -17.46 4.72
CA ALA A 112 18.64 -17.14 5.47
C ALA A 112 18.41 -15.63 5.46
N TRP A 113 17.16 -15.25 5.19
CA TRP A 113 16.76 -13.87 5.02
C TRP A 113 15.51 -13.57 5.81
N PHE A 114 15.46 -12.41 6.46
CA PHE A 114 14.28 -11.90 7.14
C PHE A 114 13.32 -11.26 6.15
N ASN A 115 12.07 -11.73 6.14
CA ASN A 115 10.98 -11.16 5.36
C ASN A 115 10.36 -9.99 6.13
N THR A 116 10.62 -8.76 5.68
CA THR A 116 10.10 -7.56 6.32
C THR A 116 8.58 -7.42 6.16
N GLY A 117 8.01 -8.00 5.12
CA GLY A 117 6.62 -7.77 4.71
C GLY A 117 6.39 -6.42 4.03
N ASP A 118 7.45 -5.71 3.66
CA ASP A 118 7.36 -4.40 3.04
C ASP A 118 7.84 -4.47 1.57
N LEU A 119 7.05 -3.89 0.67
CA LEU A 119 7.43 -3.71 -0.73
C LEU A 119 8.18 -2.39 -0.88
N MET A 120 9.33 -2.45 -1.53
CA MET A 120 10.15 -1.30 -1.86
C MET A 120 10.55 -1.30 -3.33
N LYS A 121 10.96 -0.14 -3.83
CA LYS A 121 11.61 0.00 -5.14
C LYS A 121 12.84 0.87 -5.05
N THR A 122 13.82 0.64 -5.91
CA THR A 122 14.95 1.56 -6.09
C THR A 122 14.48 2.80 -6.83
N VAL A 123 15.06 3.96 -6.49
CA VAL A 123 14.75 5.24 -7.13
C VAL A 123 16.03 5.95 -7.55
N ASP A 124 16.02 6.56 -8.74
CA ASP A 124 17.10 7.43 -9.20
C ASP A 124 16.92 8.82 -8.57
N VAL A 125 17.84 9.18 -7.71
CA VAL A 125 17.88 10.48 -7.03
C VAL A 125 19.17 11.25 -7.38
N GLY A 126 19.79 10.92 -8.48
CA GLY A 126 21.06 11.49 -8.95
C GLY A 126 22.25 10.99 -8.16
N PHE A 127 23.25 11.84 -7.92
CA PHE A 127 24.49 11.44 -7.26
C PHE A 127 24.28 10.93 -5.83
N THR A 128 24.72 9.69 -5.55
CA THR A 128 24.47 8.96 -4.29
C THR A 128 25.73 8.28 -3.74
N LEU A 129 26.91 8.66 -4.16
CA LEU A 129 28.18 7.99 -3.79
C LEU A 129 28.21 6.48 -4.11
N GLY A 130 27.42 6.04 -5.09
CA GLY A 130 27.30 4.64 -5.49
C GLY A 130 26.28 3.81 -4.69
N TYR A 131 25.61 4.39 -3.70
CA TYR A 131 24.57 3.70 -2.94
C TYR A 131 23.21 3.82 -3.62
N ALA A 132 22.49 2.71 -3.78
CA ALA A 132 21.09 2.72 -4.19
C ALA A 132 20.22 3.41 -3.12
N HIS A 133 19.22 4.15 -3.58
CA HIS A 133 18.21 4.75 -2.72
C HIS A 133 16.87 4.05 -2.96
N TYR A 134 16.06 3.98 -1.90
CA TYR A 134 14.85 3.19 -1.88
C TYR A 134 13.65 4.05 -1.51
N GLN A 135 12.51 3.69 -2.07
CA GLN A 135 11.20 4.24 -1.72
C GLN A 135 10.32 3.09 -1.22
N PHE A 136 9.65 3.32 -0.10
CA PHE A 136 8.61 2.43 0.38
C PHE A 136 7.41 2.51 -0.57
N VAL A 137 6.93 1.38 -1.03
CA VAL A 137 5.77 1.27 -1.91
C VAL A 137 4.52 0.96 -1.09
N ASP A 138 4.48 -0.20 -0.43
CA ASP A 138 3.34 -0.63 0.37
C ASP A 138 3.73 -1.81 1.26
N ARG A 139 2.80 -2.28 2.09
CA ARG A 139 2.94 -3.56 2.80
C ARG A 139 2.35 -4.70 1.99
N VAL A 140 3.00 -5.85 2.08
CA VAL A 140 2.38 -7.12 1.68
C VAL A 140 1.07 -7.29 2.44
N GLY A 141 -0.01 -7.58 1.72
CA GLY A 141 -1.37 -7.68 2.28
C GLY A 141 -2.16 -6.36 2.30
N ASP A 142 -1.51 -5.21 2.11
CA ASP A 142 -2.21 -3.94 1.85
C ASP A 142 -2.38 -3.70 0.35
N THR A 143 -1.37 -4.01 -0.47
CA THR A 143 -1.51 -4.08 -1.93
C THR A 143 -2.52 -5.16 -2.31
N PHE A 144 -3.37 -4.88 -3.27
CA PHE A 144 -4.35 -5.84 -3.79
C PHE A 144 -4.29 -5.91 -5.30
N ARG A 145 -4.83 -7.00 -5.87
CA ARG A 145 -4.90 -7.20 -7.32
C ARG A 145 -6.34 -7.04 -7.80
N TRP A 146 -6.51 -6.26 -8.86
CA TRP A 146 -7.78 -6.06 -9.53
C TRP A 146 -7.63 -6.17 -11.04
N LYS A 147 -8.42 -7.03 -11.68
CA LYS A 147 -8.39 -7.25 -13.16
C LYS A 147 -6.97 -7.50 -13.68
N SER A 148 -6.24 -8.37 -12.99
CA SER A 148 -4.85 -8.75 -13.30
C SER A 148 -3.79 -7.67 -13.08
N GLU A 149 -4.13 -6.51 -12.53
CA GLU A 149 -3.21 -5.42 -12.20
C GLU A 149 -3.02 -5.26 -10.69
N ASN A 150 -1.79 -4.99 -10.28
CA ASN A 150 -1.47 -4.69 -8.88
C ASN A 150 -1.82 -3.23 -8.55
N VAL A 151 -2.53 -3.04 -7.46
CA VAL A 151 -2.95 -1.71 -6.97
C VAL A 151 -2.26 -1.42 -5.64
N SER A 152 -1.39 -0.42 -5.64
CA SER A 152 -0.79 0.10 -4.41
C SER A 152 -1.78 1.01 -3.68
N THR A 153 -2.09 0.67 -2.44
CA THR A 153 -3.02 1.46 -1.63
C THR A 153 -2.48 2.84 -1.31
N ASN A 154 -1.15 2.97 -1.19
CA ASN A 154 -0.50 4.25 -0.93
C ASN A 154 -0.56 5.18 -2.15
N GLU A 155 -0.25 4.68 -3.35
CA GLU A 155 -0.28 5.49 -4.58
C GLU A 155 -1.69 6.02 -4.87
N VAL A 156 -2.70 5.15 -4.76
CA VAL A 156 -4.10 5.57 -4.94
C VAL A 156 -4.51 6.57 -3.85
N GLY A 157 -4.14 6.31 -2.60
CA GLY A 157 -4.44 7.20 -1.48
C GLY A 157 -3.78 8.58 -1.62
N GLU A 158 -2.55 8.65 -2.14
CA GLU A 158 -1.86 9.92 -2.43
C GLU A 158 -2.64 10.76 -3.45
N ILE A 159 -3.06 10.14 -4.54
CA ILE A 159 -3.82 10.82 -5.59
C ILE A 159 -5.16 11.31 -5.05
N ILE A 160 -5.92 10.46 -4.36
CA ILE A 160 -7.23 10.83 -3.81
C ILE A 160 -7.11 11.96 -2.77
N ASN A 161 -6.07 11.94 -1.92
CA ASN A 161 -5.85 13.02 -0.96
C ASN A 161 -5.52 14.39 -1.59
N ALA A 162 -5.15 14.43 -2.87
CA ALA A 162 -4.95 15.70 -3.58
C ALA A 162 -6.26 16.38 -3.96
N PHE A 163 -7.41 15.69 -3.88
CA PHE A 163 -8.71 16.32 -4.13
C PHE A 163 -9.08 17.28 -3.01
N HIS A 164 -9.40 18.51 -3.38
CA HIS A 164 -9.52 19.66 -2.46
C HIS A 164 -10.52 19.50 -1.31
N GLN A 165 -11.50 18.58 -1.41
CA GLN A 165 -12.50 18.32 -0.36
C GLN A 165 -12.07 17.21 0.62
N ILE A 166 -11.04 16.43 0.28
CA ILE A 166 -10.61 15.28 1.08
C ILE A 166 -9.61 15.74 2.15
N LYS A 167 -9.89 15.40 3.39
CA LYS A 167 -8.98 15.56 4.52
C LYS A 167 -8.05 14.37 4.62
N PHE A 168 -8.60 13.19 4.39
CA PHE A 168 -7.86 11.95 4.50
C PHE A 168 -8.53 10.81 3.72
N CYS A 169 -7.71 9.91 3.17
CA CYS A 169 -8.16 8.72 2.44
C CYS A 169 -7.38 7.48 2.88
N ASN A 170 -8.11 6.40 3.10
CA ASN A 170 -7.58 5.07 3.34
C ASN A 170 -8.09 4.10 2.27
N ILE A 171 -7.17 3.47 1.53
CA ILE A 171 -7.49 2.54 0.43
C ILE A 171 -7.27 1.11 0.88
N TYR A 172 -8.18 0.22 0.50
CA TYR A 172 -8.11 -1.21 0.75
C TYR A 172 -8.85 -2.01 -0.31
N GLY A 173 -8.51 -3.30 -0.44
CA GLY A 173 -9.16 -4.20 -1.38
C GLY A 173 -10.32 -4.94 -0.73
N VAL A 174 -11.46 -5.02 -1.43
CA VAL A 174 -12.65 -5.77 -1.02
C VAL A 174 -13.03 -6.80 -2.09
N GLU A 175 -13.54 -7.94 -1.67
CA GLU A 175 -13.98 -8.99 -2.59
C GLU A 175 -15.36 -8.66 -3.18
N ILE A 176 -15.52 -8.90 -4.47
CA ILE A 176 -16.81 -8.82 -5.17
C ILE A 176 -17.17 -10.22 -5.67
N PRO A 177 -18.32 -10.79 -5.29
CA PRO A 177 -18.75 -12.08 -5.80
C PRO A 177 -18.77 -12.13 -7.34
N GLY A 178 -18.11 -13.16 -7.90
CA GLY A 178 -18.04 -13.36 -9.34
C GLY A 178 -16.97 -12.54 -10.08
N ALA A 179 -16.22 -11.70 -9.38
CA ALA A 179 -15.08 -10.98 -9.94
C ALA A 179 -13.73 -11.63 -9.55
N ASP A 180 -12.70 -11.40 -10.36
CA ASP A 180 -11.34 -11.87 -10.08
C ASP A 180 -10.54 -10.80 -9.35
N GLY A 181 -9.93 -11.18 -8.23
CA GLY A 181 -9.16 -10.29 -7.38
C GLY A 181 -10.01 -9.51 -6.37
N ARG A 182 -9.51 -8.35 -5.95
CA ARG A 182 -10.17 -7.46 -5.00
C ARG A 182 -10.35 -6.08 -5.61
N ALA A 183 -11.56 -5.55 -5.55
CA ALA A 183 -11.86 -4.20 -5.99
C ALA A 183 -11.37 -3.16 -4.98
N GLY A 184 -10.92 -2.01 -5.46
CA GLY A 184 -10.57 -0.91 -4.59
C GLY A 184 -11.77 -0.34 -3.85
N MET A 185 -11.63 -0.10 -2.55
CA MET A 185 -12.53 0.67 -1.73
C MET A 185 -11.77 1.79 -1.03
N ALA A 186 -12.33 3.00 -1.07
CA ALA A 186 -11.79 4.18 -0.43
C ALA A 186 -12.65 4.58 0.77
N ALA A 187 -12.09 4.55 1.98
CA ALA A 187 -12.68 5.22 3.14
C ALA A 187 -12.07 6.63 3.22
N ILE A 188 -12.91 7.65 3.14
CA ILE A 188 -12.49 9.05 3.14
C ILE A 188 -13.12 9.83 4.29
N THR A 189 -12.41 10.85 4.75
CA THR A 189 -12.96 11.92 5.58
C THR A 189 -12.86 13.23 4.82
N LEU A 190 -13.88 14.07 4.97
CA LEU A 190 -13.94 15.38 4.33
C LEU A 190 -13.23 16.44 5.19
N ASN A 191 -12.81 17.53 4.56
CA ASN A 191 -12.34 18.71 5.28
C ASN A 191 -13.46 19.28 6.17
N ASP A 192 -13.09 19.93 7.28
CA ASP A 192 -14.03 20.38 8.31
C ASP A 192 -15.03 21.44 7.81
N ASP A 193 -14.73 22.11 6.71
CA ASP A 193 -15.58 23.11 6.03
C ASP A 193 -16.44 22.53 4.88
N VAL A 194 -16.37 21.21 4.64
CA VAL A 194 -17.10 20.51 3.58
C VAL A 194 -18.20 19.66 4.19
N ALA A 195 -19.46 20.01 3.91
CA ALA A 195 -20.60 19.25 4.40
C ALA A 195 -20.86 17.99 3.56
N ASP A 196 -20.76 18.10 2.24
CA ASP A 196 -21.03 17.01 1.30
C ASP A 196 -19.96 16.96 0.21
N LEU A 197 -19.59 15.75 -0.22
CA LEU A 197 -18.66 15.53 -1.32
C LEU A 197 -19.32 15.89 -2.67
N ASP A 198 -18.62 16.68 -3.48
CA ASP A 198 -18.96 16.80 -4.89
C ASP A 198 -18.63 15.50 -5.64
N LEU A 199 -19.59 14.57 -5.67
CA LEU A 199 -19.43 13.25 -6.30
C LEU A 199 -19.07 13.35 -7.79
N ASN A 200 -19.60 14.32 -8.52
CA ASN A 200 -19.31 14.48 -9.94
C ASN A 200 -17.88 15.00 -10.14
N GLY A 201 -17.48 16.03 -9.38
CA GLY A 201 -16.12 16.55 -9.41
C GLY A 201 -15.10 15.51 -8.97
N PHE A 202 -15.39 14.77 -7.92
CA PHE A 202 -14.53 13.68 -7.44
C PHE A 202 -14.43 12.54 -8.45
N SER A 203 -15.54 12.10 -9.06
CA SER A 203 -15.53 11.08 -10.10
C SER A 203 -14.66 11.46 -11.29
N ASN A 204 -14.82 12.69 -11.79
CA ASN A 204 -13.99 13.21 -12.88
C ASN A 204 -12.52 13.24 -12.50
N PHE A 205 -12.20 13.67 -11.28
CA PHE A 205 -10.85 13.73 -10.78
C PHE A 205 -10.18 12.34 -10.74
N VAL A 206 -10.81 11.35 -10.08
CA VAL A 206 -10.20 10.02 -9.98
C VAL A 206 -10.07 9.31 -11.32
N ASN A 207 -11.02 9.53 -12.24
CA ASN A 207 -10.94 8.95 -13.59
C ASN A 207 -9.86 9.62 -14.46
N SER A 208 -9.49 10.89 -14.19
CA SER A 208 -8.40 11.58 -14.92
C SER A 208 -7.02 11.24 -14.37
N GLU A 209 -6.90 11.04 -13.06
CA GLU A 209 -5.60 10.89 -12.38
C GLU A 209 -5.20 9.44 -12.16
N LEU A 210 -6.15 8.50 -12.13
CA LEU A 210 -5.90 7.08 -11.89
C LEU A 210 -6.11 6.24 -13.16
N PRO A 211 -5.30 5.20 -13.38
CA PRO A 211 -5.63 4.19 -14.38
C PRO A 211 -6.92 3.47 -13.96
N LYS A 212 -7.73 3.04 -14.93
CA LYS A 212 -9.07 2.45 -14.69
C LYS A 212 -9.11 1.33 -13.66
N TYR A 213 -8.07 0.51 -13.61
CA TYR A 213 -7.98 -0.59 -12.65
C TYR A 213 -7.72 -0.14 -11.21
N ALA A 214 -7.16 1.06 -11.03
CA ALA A 214 -6.84 1.62 -9.72
C ALA A 214 -7.93 2.56 -9.16
N VAL A 215 -8.92 2.94 -9.98
CA VAL A 215 -10.09 3.72 -9.52
C VAL A 215 -10.88 2.85 -8.52
N PRO A 216 -11.08 3.33 -7.27
CA PRO A 216 -11.88 2.58 -6.30
C PRO A 216 -13.31 2.37 -6.80
N ILE A 217 -13.80 1.15 -6.69
CA ILE A 217 -15.20 0.83 -7.05
C ILE A 217 -16.16 1.36 -5.97
N PHE A 218 -15.76 1.28 -4.71
CA PHE A 218 -16.56 1.73 -3.59
C PHE A 218 -15.93 2.92 -2.89
N LEU A 219 -16.79 3.81 -2.40
CA LEU A 219 -16.42 4.99 -1.63
C LEU A 219 -17.26 5.05 -0.36
N ARG A 220 -16.62 5.03 0.81
CA ARG A 220 -17.23 5.19 2.14
C ARG A 220 -16.83 6.54 2.71
N ILE A 221 -17.80 7.36 3.12
CA ILE A 221 -17.52 8.64 3.77
C ILE A 221 -17.64 8.47 5.27
N GLN A 222 -16.51 8.57 5.97
CA GLN A 222 -16.43 8.44 7.42
C GLN A 222 -16.43 9.81 8.09
N SER A 223 -17.04 9.90 9.27
CA SER A 223 -17.01 11.13 10.08
C SER A 223 -15.65 11.37 10.72
N ASP A 224 -14.89 10.32 11.02
CA ASP A 224 -13.57 10.39 11.64
C ASP A 224 -12.69 9.21 11.20
N ILE A 225 -11.37 9.34 11.43
CA ILE A 225 -10.37 8.32 11.07
C ILE A 225 -9.99 7.52 12.30
N GLU A 226 -10.12 6.21 12.21
CA GLU A 226 -9.55 5.32 13.23
C GLU A 226 -8.05 5.14 13.02
N VAL A 227 -7.27 5.61 13.98
CA VAL A 227 -5.83 5.47 14.01
C VAL A 227 -5.38 4.77 15.28
N THR A 228 -4.29 4.03 15.21
CA THR A 228 -3.63 3.48 16.40
C THR A 228 -3.05 4.61 17.26
N GLY A 229 -2.69 4.32 18.51
CA GLY A 229 -1.99 5.27 19.38
C GLY A 229 -0.65 5.79 18.82
N THR A 230 -0.14 5.19 17.73
CA THR A 230 1.03 5.63 16.96
C THR A 230 0.66 6.28 15.63
N PHE A 231 -0.57 6.71 15.48
CA PHE A 231 -1.12 7.33 14.25
C PHE A 231 -1.02 6.44 12.99
N LYS A 232 -0.94 5.12 13.15
CA LYS A 232 -1.04 4.18 12.04
C LYS A 232 -2.52 3.87 11.78
N MET A 233 -2.90 3.86 10.53
CA MET A 233 -4.26 3.57 10.09
C MET A 233 -4.61 2.10 10.30
N LEU A 234 -5.82 1.85 10.79
CA LEU A 234 -6.39 0.52 10.95
C LEU A 234 -7.09 0.14 9.64
N LYS A 235 -6.46 -0.72 8.85
CA LYS A 235 -7.06 -1.24 7.60
C LYS A 235 -7.76 -2.59 7.79
N GLY A 236 -7.45 -3.29 8.90
CA GLY A 236 -8.00 -4.61 9.18
C GLY A 236 -9.52 -4.58 9.25
N ASP A 237 -10.05 -3.76 10.14
CA ASP A 237 -11.48 -3.63 10.38
C ASP A 237 -12.21 -3.10 9.13
N LEU A 238 -11.61 -2.14 8.40
CA LEU A 238 -12.17 -1.62 7.15
C LEU A 238 -12.28 -2.70 6.07
N ARG A 239 -11.27 -3.58 5.95
CA ARG A 239 -11.32 -4.70 5.00
C ARG A 239 -12.37 -5.73 5.37
N GLU A 240 -12.49 -6.04 6.67
CA GLU A 240 -13.46 -7.00 7.18
C GLU A 240 -14.89 -6.48 7.02
N GLN A 241 -15.13 -5.21 7.30
CA GLN A 241 -16.42 -4.55 7.10
C GLN A 241 -16.76 -4.40 5.60
N GLY A 242 -15.76 -4.12 4.76
CA GLY A 242 -15.96 -3.92 3.32
C GLY A 242 -17.04 -2.88 3.03
N TYR A 243 -17.96 -3.23 2.14
CA TYR A 243 -19.14 -2.45 1.78
C TYR A 243 -20.43 -2.97 2.41
N ASP A 244 -20.34 -3.79 3.46
CA ASP A 244 -21.46 -4.36 4.20
C ASP A 244 -22.10 -3.29 5.12
N LYS A 245 -23.19 -2.69 4.66
CA LYS A 245 -23.93 -1.61 5.33
C LYS A 245 -24.55 -2.03 6.67
N ASP A 246 -24.60 -3.32 6.99
CA ASP A 246 -25.11 -3.80 8.29
C ASP A 246 -24.08 -3.61 9.41
N GLN A 247 -22.80 -3.41 9.08
CA GLN A 247 -21.71 -3.26 10.04
C GLN A 247 -21.38 -1.82 10.43
N PHE A 248 -21.91 -0.83 9.72
CA PHE A 248 -21.66 0.59 9.97
C PHE A 248 -22.79 1.47 9.41
N THR A 249 -22.79 2.74 9.76
CA THR A 249 -23.84 3.71 9.34
C THR A 249 -23.36 4.76 8.34
N ASP A 250 -22.09 4.68 7.92
CA ASP A 250 -21.50 5.65 6.99
C ASP A 250 -22.14 5.54 5.60
N PRO A 251 -22.29 6.66 4.86
CA PRO A 251 -22.69 6.63 3.48
C PRO A 251 -21.70 5.85 2.60
N VAL A 252 -22.23 4.98 1.74
CA VAL A 252 -21.45 4.22 0.76
C VAL A 252 -21.94 4.52 -0.64
N TYR A 253 -21.01 4.86 -1.51
CA TYR A 253 -21.24 5.07 -2.93
C TYR A 253 -20.52 4.00 -3.74
N VAL A 254 -21.01 3.76 -4.96
CA VAL A 254 -20.45 2.77 -5.87
C VAL A 254 -20.33 3.35 -7.27
N MET A 255 -19.24 3.06 -7.95
CA MET A 255 -19.08 3.28 -9.38
C MET A 255 -19.51 1.99 -10.09
N LYS A 256 -20.75 1.98 -10.63
CA LYS A 256 -21.32 0.80 -11.29
C LYS A 256 -20.51 0.46 -12.54
N ASN A 257 -20.50 -0.82 -12.91
CA ASN A 257 -19.77 -1.26 -14.10
C ASN A 257 -20.22 -0.48 -15.34
N SER A 258 -19.28 0.00 -16.12
CA SER A 258 -19.47 0.86 -17.30
C SER A 258 -19.96 2.30 -16.99
N GLU A 259 -20.08 2.68 -15.72
CA GLU A 259 -20.31 4.07 -15.32
C GLU A 259 -18.95 4.73 -14.93
N GLU A 260 -18.91 6.04 -15.05
CA GLU A 260 -17.74 6.85 -14.69
C GLU A 260 -18.04 7.78 -13.50
N THR A 261 -19.21 7.61 -12.87
CA THR A 261 -19.67 8.46 -11.77
C THR A 261 -20.14 7.61 -10.60
N TYR A 262 -19.79 8.04 -9.38
CA TYR A 262 -20.31 7.41 -8.17
C TYR A 262 -21.80 7.73 -7.97
N SER A 263 -22.54 6.73 -7.53
CA SER A 263 -23.94 6.83 -7.09
C SER A 263 -24.11 6.10 -5.76
N ASP A 264 -25.19 6.37 -5.03
CA ASP A 264 -25.50 5.66 -3.78
C ASP A 264 -25.50 4.14 -3.99
N LEU A 265 -24.89 3.41 -3.07
CA LEU A 265 -25.01 1.96 -3.02
C LEU A 265 -26.38 1.60 -2.42
N ASP A 266 -27.38 1.48 -3.29
CA ASP A 266 -28.73 1.07 -2.91
C ASP A 266 -28.82 -0.45 -2.69
N ASP A 267 -29.90 -0.89 -2.03
CA ASP A 267 -30.08 -2.31 -1.67
C ASP A 267 -30.33 -3.20 -2.91
N ASP A 268 -30.91 -2.64 -3.97
CA ASP A 268 -31.12 -3.37 -5.23
C ASP A 268 -29.78 -3.68 -5.91
N TYR A 269 -28.89 -2.70 -5.97
CA TYR A 269 -27.57 -2.92 -6.54
C TYR A 269 -26.67 -3.79 -5.63
N LEU A 270 -26.77 -3.65 -4.31
CA LEU A 270 -26.10 -4.52 -3.35
C LEU A 270 -26.52 -5.98 -3.54
N SER A 271 -27.83 -6.23 -3.78
CA SER A 271 -28.34 -7.57 -4.11
C SER A 271 -27.77 -8.10 -5.43
N THR A 272 -27.61 -7.23 -6.43
CA THR A 272 -26.99 -7.58 -7.73
C THR A 272 -25.51 -7.97 -7.56
N ILE A 273 -24.76 -7.23 -6.73
CA ILE A 273 -23.38 -7.54 -6.38
C ILE A 273 -23.30 -8.90 -5.67
N SER A 274 -24.15 -9.11 -4.66
CA SER A 274 -24.16 -10.36 -3.85
C SER A 274 -24.52 -11.59 -4.69
N ALA A 275 -25.32 -11.42 -5.75
CA ALA A 275 -25.65 -12.48 -6.71
C ALA A 275 -24.53 -12.73 -7.74
N GLY A 276 -23.41 -11.99 -7.72
CA GLY A 276 -22.34 -12.07 -8.71
C GLY A 276 -22.74 -11.58 -10.11
N GLN A 277 -23.74 -10.71 -10.19
CA GLN A 277 -24.33 -10.24 -11.46
C GLN A 277 -23.97 -8.79 -11.79
N ALA A 278 -23.12 -8.15 -10.98
CA ALA A 278 -22.69 -6.77 -11.20
C ALA A 278 -21.78 -6.58 -12.43
N GLY A 279 -21.19 -7.66 -12.94
CA GLY A 279 -20.44 -7.69 -14.21
C GLY A 279 -19.07 -7.01 -14.16
N TYR A 280 -18.45 -6.87 -12.97
CA TYR A 280 -17.10 -6.29 -12.81
C TYR A 280 -15.98 -7.13 -13.40
#